data_f658c7089d213f670bb0b24c36e6d330
#
_entry.id   f658c7089d213f670bb0b24c36e6d330
#
_cell.length_a   1.000
_cell.length_b   1.000
_cell.length_c   1.000
_cell.angle_alpha   90.00
_cell.angle_beta   90.00
_cell.angle_gamma   90.00
#
_symmetry.space_group_name_H-M   'P 1'
#
loop_
_entity.id
_entity.type
_entity.pdbx_description
1 polymer ?
#
loop_
_entity_poly.entity_id
_entity_poly.type
_entity_poly.pdbx_seq_one_letter_code
_entity_poly.pdbx_strand_id
1 'polypeptide(L)'
;MKSIYFITILAFSDLAASKYLQRHPHQNQTQTRQTIENWARQKWENSDPEFMWIIADHLTQQPIGILIFIRRHNIGEILFGLGTPYQGQGFMCEAMTSVIQFLKQSQKLTKIETFCATEHLASRQVLEKTGFHKQQLLHAWTIFPLLGNDLKDCIQYILPLRSK
;
A
#
# COMPACT_ATOMS: atom_id res chain seq x y z
N MET A 1 8.11 14.85 -16.33
CA MET A 1 8.14 13.37 -16.23
C MET A 1 9.39 12.76 -15.53
N LYS A 2 10.56 13.40 -15.51
CA LYS A 2 11.77 12.89 -14.82
C LYS A 2 11.68 12.89 -13.28
N SER A 3 10.86 13.75 -12.68
CA SER A 3 10.75 13.92 -11.22
C SER A 3 10.03 12.76 -10.52
N ILE A 4 9.00 12.18 -11.13
CA ILE A 4 8.19 11.09 -10.54
C ILE A 4 9.04 9.85 -10.28
N TYR A 5 9.95 9.51 -11.19
CA TYR A 5 10.79 8.31 -11.06
C TYR A 5 11.86 8.42 -9.97
N PHE A 6 12.42 9.61 -9.78
CA PHE A 6 13.51 9.81 -8.83
C PHE A 6 13.06 9.59 -7.38
N ILE A 7 11.85 9.89 -7.06
CA ILE A 7 11.34 9.99 -5.69
C ILE A 7 10.51 8.77 -5.31
N THR A 8 9.92 8.09 -6.27
CA THR A 8 9.36 6.76 -6.04
C THR A 8 10.45 5.76 -5.61
N ILE A 9 11.73 6.02 -5.96
CA ILE A 9 12.87 5.26 -5.48
C ILE A 9 12.97 5.33 -3.96
N LEU A 10 12.82 6.48 -3.34
CA LEU A 10 12.92 6.61 -1.88
C LEU A 10 11.91 5.69 -1.17
N ALA A 11 10.67 5.60 -1.67
CA ALA A 11 9.67 4.71 -1.09
C ALA A 11 9.93 3.21 -1.40
N PHE A 12 10.59 2.90 -2.52
CA PHE A 12 10.88 1.52 -2.93
C PHE A 12 12.26 1.01 -2.49
N SER A 13 13.22 1.88 -2.22
CA SER A 13 14.60 1.55 -1.80
C SER A 13 14.88 1.81 -0.32
N ASP A 14 13.96 2.45 0.40
CA ASP A 14 14.08 2.68 1.84
C ASP A 14 14.03 1.32 2.58
N LEU A 15 15.15 0.94 3.17
CA LEU A 15 15.29 -0.33 3.92
C LEU A 15 14.33 -0.40 5.09
N ALA A 16 14.19 0.68 5.86
CA ALA A 16 13.34 0.72 7.03
C ALA A 16 11.85 0.64 6.65
N ALA A 17 11.44 1.40 5.62
CA ALA A 17 10.09 1.34 5.07
C ALA A 17 9.79 -0.01 4.39
N SER A 18 10.82 -0.72 3.89
CA SER A 18 10.68 -2.02 3.23
C SER A 18 10.67 -3.22 4.16
N LYS A 19 10.91 -3.02 5.46
CA LYS A 19 11.06 -4.09 6.45
C LYS A 19 9.92 -5.13 6.42
N TYR A 20 8.68 -4.66 6.23
CA TYR A 20 7.48 -5.49 6.21
C TYR A 20 6.86 -5.61 4.81
N LEU A 21 7.67 -5.48 3.76
CA LEU A 21 7.22 -5.75 2.39
C LEU A 21 7.58 -7.20 1.99
N GLN A 22 6.73 -7.79 1.16
CA GLN A 22 6.93 -9.15 0.61
C GLN A 22 7.98 -9.20 -0.50
N ARG A 23 8.82 -8.19 -0.62
CA ARG A 23 9.88 -8.05 -1.61
C ARG A 23 11.09 -7.37 -1.01
N HIS A 24 12.24 -7.56 -1.64
CA HIS A 24 13.42 -6.76 -1.34
C HIS A 24 13.24 -5.31 -1.82
N PRO A 25 13.88 -4.34 -1.15
CA PRO A 25 13.96 -2.97 -1.65
C PRO A 25 14.64 -2.92 -3.00
N HIS A 26 14.23 -1.98 -3.84
CA HIS A 26 14.87 -1.79 -5.14
C HIS A 26 16.28 -1.25 -4.98
N GLN A 27 17.19 -1.78 -5.76
CA GLN A 27 18.62 -1.43 -5.68
C GLN A 27 18.98 -0.18 -6.49
N ASN A 28 18.16 0.18 -7.48
CA ASN A 28 18.41 1.32 -8.37
C ASN A 28 17.12 1.83 -9.05
N GLN A 29 17.28 2.98 -9.70
CA GLN A 29 16.19 3.66 -10.43
C GLN A 29 15.62 2.84 -11.57
N THR A 30 16.45 2.13 -12.29
CA THR A 30 16.04 1.33 -13.44
C THR A 30 15.06 0.24 -12.99
N GLN A 31 15.35 -0.44 -11.90
CA GLN A 31 14.47 -1.45 -11.33
C GLN A 31 13.12 -0.86 -10.92
N THR A 32 13.12 0.30 -10.26
CA THR A 32 11.86 0.98 -9.88
C THR A 32 11.05 1.39 -11.11
N ARG A 33 11.72 1.97 -12.12
CA ARG A 33 11.06 2.36 -13.37
C ARG A 33 10.44 1.16 -14.07
N GLN A 34 11.19 0.07 -14.24
CA GLN A 34 10.69 -1.14 -14.89
C GLN A 34 9.49 -1.73 -14.14
N THR A 35 9.53 -1.74 -12.81
CA THR A 35 8.41 -2.22 -11.99
C THR A 35 7.15 -1.39 -12.23
N ILE A 36 7.27 -0.06 -12.21
CA ILE A 36 6.12 0.85 -12.44
C ILE A 36 5.61 0.72 -13.88
N GLU A 37 6.49 0.71 -14.87
CA GLU A 37 6.11 0.60 -16.29
C GLU A 37 5.44 -0.74 -16.59
N ASN A 38 5.97 -1.84 -16.09
CA ASN A 38 5.38 -3.16 -16.25
C ASN A 38 4.01 -3.23 -15.58
N TRP A 39 3.91 -2.71 -14.34
CA TRP A 39 2.66 -2.69 -13.62
C TRP A 39 1.60 -1.84 -14.35
N ALA A 40 1.93 -0.62 -14.78
CA ALA A 40 1.02 0.26 -15.50
C ALA A 40 0.58 -0.35 -16.84
N ARG A 41 1.51 -0.92 -17.60
CA ARG A 41 1.22 -1.54 -18.90
C ARG A 41 0.25 -2.71 -18.78
N GLN A 42 0.53 -3.65 -17.87
CA GLN A 42 -0.32 -4.82 -17.66
C GLN A 42 -1.76 -4.43 -17.25
N LYS A 43 -1.92 -3.33 -16.51
CA LYS A 43 -3.22 -2.89 -16.04
C LYS A 43 -4.05 -2.17 -17.10
N TRP A 44 -3.42 -1.36 -17.93
CA TRP A 44 -4.10 -0.69 -19.05
C TRP A 44 -4.57 -1.69 -20.12
N GLU A 45 -3.80 -2.76 -20.35
CA GLU A 45 -4.16 -3.79 -21.32
C GLU A 45 -5.32 -4.69 -20.85
N ASN A 46 -5.46 -4.92 -19.55
CA ASN A 46 -6.42 -5.87 -19.00
C ASN A 46 -7.76 -5.28 -18.55
N SER A 47 -7.99 -3.97 -18.70
CA SER A 47 -9.22 -3.28 -18.29
C SER A 47 -9.62 -3.52 -16.81
N ASP A 48 -8.72 -4.02 -15.99
CA ASP A 48 -8.96 -4.25 -14.58
C ASP A 48 -8.74 -2.94 -13.82
N PRO A 49 -9.69 -2.47 -13.00
CA PRO A 49 -9.56 -1.21 -12.29
C PRO A 49 -8.62 -1.39 -11.08
N GLU A 50 -7.34 -1.47 -11.35
CA GLU A 50 -6.31 -1.34 -10.35
C GLU A 50 -5.70 0.05 -10.44
N PHE A 51 -5.46 0.67 -9.30
CA PHE A 51 -4.93 2.02 -9.22
C PHE A 51 -3.66 2.03 -8.39
N MET A 52 -2.69 2.82 -8.83
CA MET A 52 -1.55 3.20 -8.02
C MET A 52 -1.58 4.72 -7.87
N TRP A 53 -1.78 5.19 -6.65
CA TRP A 53 -1.65 6.61 -6.32
C TRP A 53 -0.27 6.88 -5.74
N ILE A 54 0.32 7.96 -6.18
CA ILE A 54 1.51 8.52 -5.57
C ILE A 54 1.06 9.56 -4.55
N ILE A 55 1.50 9.40 -3.32
CA ILE A 55 1.28 10.39 -2.26
C ILE A 55 2.39 11.42 -2.40
N ALA A 56 2.03 12.68 -2.63
CA ALA A 56 2.97 13.78 -2.71
C ALA A 56 2.73 14.79 -1.59
N ASP A 57 3.80 15.33 -1.05
CA ASP A 57 3.72 16.48 -0.16
C ASP A 57 3.22 17.71 -0.94
N HIS A 58 2.17 18.36 -0.44
CA HIS A 58 1.49 19.40 -1.21
C HIS A 58 2.31 20.69 -1.36
N LEU A 59 3.25 20.98 -0.45
CA LEU A 59 4.10 22.18 -0.50
C LEU A 59 5.29 21.96 -1.44
N THR A 60 5.94 20.83 -1.31
CA THR A 60 7.18 20.53 -2.06
C THR A 60 6.92 19.79 -3.36
N GLN A 61 5.71 19.25 -3.56
CA GLN A 61 5.35 18.37 -4.66
C GLN A 61 6.23 17.10 -4.75
N GLN A 62 6.92 16.78 -3.66
CA GLN A 62 7.77 15.61 -3.58
C GLN A 62 6.93 14.37 -3.27
N PRO A 63 7.03 13.30 -4.05
CA PRO A 63 6.40 12.03 -3.69
C PRO A 63 7.01 11.46 -2.42
N ILE A 64 6.16 11.16 -1.47
CA ILE A 64 6.53 10.70 -0.13
C ILE A 64 6.07 9.27 0.14
N GLY A 65 5.18 8.74 -0.70
CA GLY A 65 4.64 7.39 -0.53
C GLY A 65 3.80 6.91 -1.70
N ILE A 66 3.25 5.73 -1.54
CA ILE A 66 2.37 5.08 -2.52
C ILE A 66 1.18 4.43 -1.81
N LEU A 67 0.07 4.33 -2.55
CA LEU A 67 -1.09 3.54 -2.19
C LEU A 67 -1.54 2.79 -3.45
N ILE A 68 -1.65 1.47 -3.35
CA ILE A 68 -2.03 0.59 -4.44
C ILE A 68 -3.39 -0.03 -4.10
N PHE A 69 -4.29 0.00 -5.05
CA PHE A 69 -5.57 -0.67 -4.97
C PHE A 69 -5.65 -1.75 -6.04
N ILE A 70 -6.01 -2.95 -5.60
CA ILE A 70 -6.20 -4.13 -6.45
C ILE A 70 -7.65 -4.58 -6.29
N ARG A 71 -8.37 -4.72 -7.40
CA ARG A 71 -9.75 -5.19 -7.37
C ARG A 71 -9.83 -6.67 -7.70
N ARG A 72 -10.54 -7.41 -6.86
CA ARG A 72 -10.93 -8.81 -7.12
C ARG A 72 -12.46 -8.92 -7.03
N HIS A 73 -13.13 -8.84 -8.18
CA HIS A 73 -14.59 -8.82 -8.27
C HIS A 73 -15.20 -7.64 -7.50
N ASN A 74 -15.87 -7.92 -6.37
CA ASN A 74 -16.49 -6.92 -5.50
C ASN A 74 -15.70 -6.65 -4.19
N ILE A 75 -14.48 -7.15 -4.12
CA ILE A 75 -13.55 -6.93 -3.00
C ILE A 75 -12.38 -6.11 -3.49
N GLY A 76 -12.00 -5.11 -2.72
CA GLY A 76 -10.77 -4.35 -2.93
C GLY A 76 -9.67 -4.80 -1.98
N GLU A 77 -8.44 -4.86 -2.46
CA GLU A 77 -7.24 -5.01 -1.64
C GLU A 77 -6.46 -3.71 -1.67
N ILE A 78 -5.97 -3.25 -0.52
CA ILE A 78 -5.14 -2.04 -0.43
C ILE A 78 -3.77 -2.40 0.12
N LEU A 79 -2.73 -1.91 -0.58
CA LEU A 79 -1.35 -1.93 -0.14
C LEU A 79 -0.84 -0.50 -0.05
N PHE A 80 -0.01 -0.19 0.92
CA PHE A 80 0.48 1.17 1.11
C PHE A 80 1.89 1.20 1.71
N GLY A 81 2.60 2.28 1.43
CA GLY A 81 3.93 2.53 1.97
C GLY A 81 4.25 4.01 1.98
N LEU A 82 5.01 4.43 2.98
CA LEU A 82 5.46 5.82 3.17
C LEU A 82 6.95 5.79 3.50
N GLY A 83 7.71 6.68 2.88
CA GLY A 83 9.12 6.86 3.20
C GLY A 83 9.33 7.16 4.69
N THR A 84 10.37 6.60 5.28
CA THR A 84 10.63 6.68 6.73
C THR A 84 10.58 8.11 7.29
N PRO A 85 11.13 9.16 6.63
CA PRO A 85 11.06 10.53 7.15
C PRO A 85 9.65 11.10 7.28
N TYR A 86 8.66 10.51 6.60
CA TYR A 86 7.28 11.01 6.56
C TYR A 86 6.31 10.20 7.41
N GLN A 87 6.82 9.16 8.08
CA GLN A 87 6.00 8.32 8.96
C GLN A 87 5.65 9.05 10.27
N GLY A 88 4.54 8.65 10.90
CA GLY A 88 4.10 9.21 12.18
C GLY A 88 3.45 10.60 12.11
N GLN A 89 3.39 11.24 10.95
CA GLN A 89 2.89 12.63 10.76
C GLN A 89 1.44 12.71 10.24
N GLY A 90 0.77 11.58 10.07
CA GLY A 90 -0.63 11.56 9.62
C GLY A 90 -0.84 11.45 8.12
N PHE A 91 0.17 11.67 7.29
CA PHE A 91 0.06 11.66 5.81
C PHE A 91 -0.61 10.41 5.26
N MET A 92 -0.27 9.23 5.77
CA MET A 92 -0.90 7.98 5.30
C MET A 92 -2.37 7.88 5.70
N CYS A 93 -2.75 8.36 6.88
CA CYS A 93 -4.16 8.37 7.29
C CYS A 93 -5.00 9.30 6.41
N GLU A 94 -4.47 10.47 6.06
CA GLU A 94 -5.11 11.44 5.16
C GLU A 94 -5.29 10.84 3.76
N ALA A 95 -4.22 10.30 3.17
CA ALA A 95 -4.25 9.67 1.86
C ALA A 95 -5.22 8.48 1.82
N MET A 96 -5.16 7.60 2.82
CA MET A 96 -6.04 6.43 2.93
C MET A 96 -7.51 6.85 3.03
N THR A 97 -7.82 7.87 3.83
CA THR A 97 -9.18 8.39 3.97
C THR A 97 -9.73 8.90 2.63
N SER A 98 -8.92 9.66 1.89
CA SER A 98 -9.29 10.20 0.58
C SER A 98 -9.53 9.08 -0.44
N VAL A 99 -8.66 8.08 -0.47
CA VAL A 99 -8.83 6.91 -1.36
C VAL A 99 -10.06 6.09 -0.99
N ILE A 100 -10.33 5.85 0.30
CA ILE A 100 -11.54 5.16 0.74
C ILE A 100 -12.79 5.90 0.28
N GLN A 101 -12.83 7.22 0.39
CA GLN A 101 -13.97 8.02 -0.10
C GLN A 101 -14.16 7.89 -1.60
N PHE A 102 -13.09 7.97 -2.38
CA PHE A 102 -13.12 7.74 -3.83
C PHE A 102 -13.66 6.35 -4.17
N LEU A 103 -13.16 5.30 -3.51
CA LEU A 103 -13.58 3.92 -3.76
C LEU A 103 -15.05 3.68 -3.40
N LYS A 104 -15.55 4.31 -2.34
CA LYS A 104 -16.99 4.25 -1.97
C LYS A 104 -17.90 4.82 -3.06
N GLN A 105 -17.46 5.86 -3.74
CA GLN A 105 -18.26 6.55 -4.76
C GLN A 105 -18.13 5.90 -6.14
N SER A 106 -16.94 5.44 -6.50
CA SER A 106 -16.59 5.04 -7.86
C SER A 106 -16.64 3.53 -8.12
N GLN A 107 -16.59 2.71 -7.07
CA GLN A 107 -16.48 1.26 -7.20
C GLN A 107 -17.65 0.54 -6.52
N LYS A 108 -18.16 -0.50 -7.20
CA LYS A 108 -19.19 -1.40 -6.63
C LYS A 108 -18.54 -2.45 -5.73
N LEU A 109 -17.90 -2.01 -4.66
CA LEU A 109 -17.22 -2.87 -3.69
C LEU A 109 -18.14 -3.17 -2.50
N THR A 110 -17.99 -4.35 -1.93
CA THR A 110 -18.63 -4.73 -0.67
C THR A 110 -17.73 -4.45 0.53
N LYS A 111 -16.43 -4.63 0.34
CA LYS A 111 -15.41 -4.40 1.37
C LYS A 111 -14.07 -4.08 0.74
N ILE A 112 -13.19 -3.49 1.54
CA ILE A 112 -11.75 -3.44 1.30
C ILE A 112 -11.09 -4.32 2.34
N GLU A 113 -10.08 -5.08 1.94
CA GLU A 113 -9.28 -5.90 2.83
C GLU A 113 -7.79 -5.67 2.62
N THR A 114 -7.02 -5.99 3.63
CA THR A 114 -5.55 -5.99 3.60
C THR A 114 -5.03 -6.82 4.75
N PHE A 115 -3.72 -7.02 4.80
CA PHE A 115 -3.07 -7.64 5.95
C PHE A 115 -1.75 -6.92 6.27
N CYS A 116 -1.29 -7.09 7.48
CA CYS A 116 0.05 -6.65 7.88
C CYS A 116 0.63 -7.61 8.92
N ALA A 117 1.95 -7.63 9.03
CA ALA A 117 2.63 -8.39 10.09
C ALA A 117 2.10 -7.99 11.47
N THR A 118 1.96 -8.97 12.36
CA THR A 118 1.51 -8.73 13.75
C THR A 118 2.34 -7.67 14.47
N GLU A 119 3.63 -7.61 14.16
CA GLU A 119 4.61 -6.69 14.76
C GLU A 119 4.64 -5.31 14.11
N HIS A 120 3.98 -5.12 12.94
CA HIS A 120 4.00 -3.86 12.19
C HIS A 120 3.04 -2.82 12.79
N LEU A 121 3.39 -2.28 13.96
CA LEU A 121 2.51 -1.37 14.72
C LEU A 121 2.09 -0.14 13.93
N ALA A 122 2.99 0.46 13.13
CA ALA A 122 2.69 1.65 12.33
C ALA A 122 1.57 1.37 11.31
N SER A 123 1.64 0.25 10.58
CA SER A 123 0.58 -0.14 9.64
C SER A 123 -0.75 -0.39 10.35
N ARG A 124 -0.72 -1.11 11.47
CA ARG A 124 -1.90 -1.40 12.28
C ARG A 124 -2.61 -0.11 12.73
N GLN A 125 -1.84 0.87 13.23
CA GLN A 125 -2.39 2.17 13.65
C GLN A 125 -3.04 2.93 12.50
N VAL A 126 -2.45 2.92 11.30
CA VAL A 126 -3.05 3.54 10.11
C VAL A 126 -4.38 2.87 9.78
N LEU A 127 -4.40 1.54 9.72
CA LEU A 127 -5.61 0.78 9.39
C LEU A 127 -6.73 1.04 10.40
N GLU A 128 -6.43 0.95 11.69
CA GLU A 128 -7.42 1.17 12.75
C GLU A 128 -7.96 2.62 12.75
N LYS A 129 -7.09 3.63 12.57
CA LYS A 129 -7.50 5.03 12.47
C LYS A 129 -8.34 5.35 11.24
N THR A 130 -8.20 4.59 10.16
CA THR A 130 -8.96 4.77 8.91
C THR A 130 -10.19 3.87 8.80
N GLY A 131 -10.57 3.22 9.91
CA GLY A 131 -11.82 2.50 10.05
C GLY A 131 -11.76 1.01 9.71
N PHE A 132 -10.58 0.46 9.44
CA PHE A 132 -10.44 -0.97 9.28
C PHE A 132 -10.54 -1.68 10.64
N HIS A 133 -11.16 -2.86 10.63
CA HIS A 133 -11.29 -3.72 11.79
C HIS A 133 -10.46 -4.98 11.64
N LYS A 134 -9.85 -5.43 12.72
CA LYS A 134 -9.19 -6.74 12.78
C LYS A 134 -10.22 -7.83 12.53
N GLN A 135 -9.93 -8.72 11.58
CA GLN A 135 -10.81 -9.83 11.23
C GLN A 135 -10.32 -11.13 11.85
N GLN A 136 -9.08 -11.49 11.57
CA GLN A 136 -8.50 -12.75 12.06
C GLN A 136 -6.97 -12.70 12.07
N LEU A 137 -6.38 -13.62 12.81
CA LEU A 137 -4.95 -13.91 12.75
C LEU A 137 -4.69 -14.93 11.64
N LEU A 138 -3.71 -14.64 10.82
CA LEU A 138 -3.25 -15.48 9.71
C LEU A 138 -1.91 -16.08 10.13
N HIS A 139 -1.92 -17.32 10.57
CA HIS A 139 -0.70 -18.01 11.02
C HIS A 139 0.18 -18.41 9.85
N ALA A 140 1.50 -18.22 10.01
CA ALA A 140 2.52 -18.60 9.03
C ALA A 140 2.13 -18.14 7.61
N TRP A 141 1.71 -16.88 7.47
CA TRP A 141 1.03 -16.37 6.29
C TRP A 141 1.96 -16.05 5.13
N THR A 142 3.04 -15.32 5.41
CA THR A 142 3.95 -14.85 4.36
C THR A 142 5.36 -14.60 4.87
N ILE A 143 6.28 -14.47 3.93
CA ILE A 143 7.67 -14.11 4.19
C ILE A 143 7.85 -12.61 3.96
N PHE A 144 8.54 -11.96 4.88
CA PHE A 144 9.09 -10.61 4.71
C PHE A 144 10.61 -10.74 4.58
N PRO A 145 11.18 -10.63 3.37
CA PRO A 145 12.57 -11.00 3.11
C PRO A 145 13.61 -10.30 3.98
N LEU A 146 13.31 -9.08 4.45
CA LEU A 146 14.20 -8.35 5.37
C LEU A 146 14.10 -8.83 6.84
N LEU A 147 13.13 -9.70 7.15
CA LEU A 147 12.96 -10.33 8.47
C LEU A 147 13.36 -11.81 8.49
N GLY A 148 13.95 -12.30 7.41
CA GLY A 148 14.36 -13.69 7.25
C GLY A 148 13.43 -14.49 6.33
N ASN A 149 13.71 -15.80 6.25
CA ASN A 149 13.02 -16.71 5.33
C ASN A 149 11.84 -17.46 5.94
N ASP A 150 11.56 -17.23 7.23
CA ASP A 150 10.45 -17.88 7.90
C ASP A 150 9.14 -17.20 7.60
N LEU A 151 8.08 -18.00 7.50
CA LEU A 151 6.71 -17.48 7.44
C LEU A 151 6.38 -16.72 8.74
N LYS A 152 5.79 -15.55 8.60
CA LYS A 152 5.39 -14.68 9.71
C LYS A 152 3.88 -14.63 9.83
N ASP A 153 3.42 -14.45 11.07
CA ASP A 153 2.02 -14.24 11.35
C ASP A 153 1.59 -12.82 10.92
N CYS A 154 0.39 -12.74 10.38
CA CYS A 154 -0.21 -11.49 9.95
C CYS A 154 -1.60 -11.32 10.56
N ILE A 155 -2.08 -10.10 10.61
CA ILE A 155 -3.45 -9.77 10.96
C ILE A 155 -4.16 -9.34 9.69
N GLN A 156 -5.28 -9.98 9.37
CA GLN A 156 -6.18 -9.50 8.33
C GLN A 156 -7.05 -8.37 8.87
N TYR A 157 -7.17 -7.33 8.07
CA TYR A 157 -8.03 -6.16 8.33
C TYR A 157 -9.08 -6.03 7.24
N ILE A 158 -10.28 -5.65 7.62
CA ILE A 158 -11.42 -5.44 6.72
C ILE A 158 -12.07 -4.10 7.00
N LEU A 159 -12.41 -3.38 5.93
CA LEU A 159 -13.29 -2.21 5.95
C LEU A 159 -14.55 -2.51 5.14
N PRO A 160 -15.72 -2.72 5.75
CA PRO A 160 -16.99 -2.83 5.05
C PRO A 160 -17.34 -1.50 4.35
N LEU A 161 -17.77 -1.55 3.10
CA LEU A 161 -18.15 -0.36 2.31
C LEU A 161 -19.64 -0.22 2.09
N ARG A 162 -20.43 -1.27 2.29
CA ARG A 162 -21.88 -1.23 2.27
C ARG A 162 -22.40 -1.23 3.69
N SER A 163 -23.16 -0.20 4.03
CA SER A 163 -24.07 -0.28 5.17
C SER A 163 -25.12 -1.35 4.83
N LYS A 164 -25.44 -2.18 5.79
CA LYS A 164 -26.60 -3.08 5.70
C LYS A 164 -27.87 -2.31 5.46
#